data_2e21f1cbffdbba27975d216dc28fea42
#
_entry.id   2e21f1cbffdbba27975d216dc28fea42
#
_cell.length_a   1.000
_cell.length_b   1.000
_cell.length_c   1.000
_cell.angle_alpha   90.00
_cell.angle_beta   90.00
_cell.angle_gamma   90.00
#
_symmetry.space_group_name_H-M   'P 1'
#
loop_
_entity.id
_entity.type
_entity.pdbx_description
1 polymer ?
#
loop_
_entity_poly.entity_id
_entity_poly.type
_entity_poly.pdbx_seq_one_letter_code
_entity_poly.pdbx_strand_id
1 'polypeptide(L)'
;MKTRDRIIQASLELFNEQGERNVTTNHIASHLGISPGNLYYHFKNKQQIIFDIYLEYEAKVDANLQLPEGRDITVNDKLIYLQAIFQGLWDYRFMHRDLQHLLANDEQLHKRYNEFFRRCLHSTQKIYLAIRDAGIIQANDEEVRALALNTWILVTSWFGFMHTNLLVDKSQKESQELLNSGIYQIFALERPYLTQQYQEPVAQIAAQLGKSLDELSAIADPN
;
A
#
# COMPACT_ATOMS: atom_id res chain seq x y z
N MET A 1 -13.71 0.91 -22.69
CA MET A 1 -12.38 0.48 -22.20
C MET A 1 -11.67 -0.23 -23.34
N LYS A 2 -10.41 0.13 -23.63
CA LYS A 2 -9.62 -0.50 -24.70
C LYS A 2 -9.23 -1.94 -24.32
N THR A 3 -8.95 -2.81 -25.29
CA THR A 3 -8.56 -4.21 -25.00
C THR A 3 -7.33 -4.30 -24.11
N ARG A 4 -6.34 -3.43 -24.30
CA ARG A 4 -5.14 -3.36 -23.48
C ARG A 4 -5.47 -3.11 -22.00
N ASP A 5 -6.35 -2.16 -21.69
CA ASP A 5 -6.77 -1.83 -20.33
C ASP A 5 -7.55 -2.99 -19.69
N ARG A 6 -8.37 -3.70 -20.49
CA ARG A 6 -9.08 -4.92 -20.03
C ARG A 6 -8.10 -6.03 -19.65
N ILE A 7 -7.01 -6.20 -20.41
CA ILE A 7 -5.97 -7.18 -20.09
C ILE A 7 -5.27 -6.82 -18.77
N ILE A 8 -4.92 -5.55 -18.56
CA ILE A 8 -4.30 -5.06 -17.32
C ILE A 8 -5.22 -5.34 -16.13
N GLN A 9 -6.50 -4.92 -16.23
CA GLN A 9 -7.46 -5.09 -15.13
C GLN A 9 -7.69 -6.56 -14.77
N ALA A 10 -7.95 -7.42 -15.78
CA ALA A 10 -8.14 -8.85 -15.55
C ALA A 10 -6.89 -9.54 -15.00
N SER A 11 -5.70 -9.10 -15.43
CA SER A 11 -4.44 -9.61 -14.88
C SER A 11 -4.26 -9.23 -13.43
N LEU A 12 -4.55 -7.98 -13.06
CA LEU A 12 -4.50 -7.50 -11.68
C LEU A 12 -5.44 -8.32 -10.78
N GLU A 13 -6.68 -8.55 -11.21
CA GLU A 13 -7.66 -9.37 -10.49
C GLU A 13 -7.15 -10.81 -10.27
N LEU A 14 -6.74 -11.48 -11.36
CA LEU A 14 -6.23 -12.84 -11.30
C LEU A 14 -4.96 -12.96 -10.43
N PHE A 15 -4.02 -12.02 -10.54
CA PHE A 15 -2.80 -12.02 -9.73
C PHE A 15 -3.11 -11.82 -8.25
N ASN A 16 -4.05 -10.95 -7.92
CA ASN A 16 -4.49 -10.74 -6.55
C ASN A 16 -5.16 -11.97 -5.94
N GLU A 17 -5.98 -12.68 -6.71
CA GLU A 17 -6.76 -13.83 -6.25
C GLU A 17 -5.94 -15.11 -6.18
N GLN A 18 -5.21 -15.41 -7.25
CA GLN A 18 -4.57 -16.71 -7.45
C GLN A 18 -3.06 -16.70 -7.22
N GLY A 19 -2.45 -15.50 -7.12
CA GLY A 19 -1.00 -15.32 -7.11
C GLY A 19 -0.41 -15.22 -8.51
N GLU A 20 0.54 -14.30 -8.66
CA GLU A 20 1.18 -14.04 -9.95
C GLU A 20 1.78 -15.31 -10.57
N ARG A 21 2.45 -16.13 -9.75
CA ARG A 21 3.16 -17.34 -10.20
C ARG A 21 2.24 -18.40 -10.82
N ASN A 22 0.99 -18.44 -10.36
CA ASN A 22 0.00 -19.43 -10.82
C ASN A 22 -0.77 -18.97 -12.07
N VAL A 23 -0.65 -17.70 -12.47
CA VAL A 23 -1.39 -17.12 -13.60
C VAL A 23 -0.48 -16.98 -14.80
N THR A 24 -0.87 -17.60 -15.91
CA THR A 24 -0.21 -17.48 -17.22
C THR A 24 -0.95 -16.53 -18.13
N THR A 25 -0.31 -16.07 -19.22
CA THR A 25 -0.96 -15.28 -20.28
C THR A 25 -2.14 -16.00 -20.92
N ASN A 26 -2.10 -17.35 -20.99
CA ASN A 26 -3.22 -18.15 -21.46
C ASN A 26 -4.41 -18.14 -20.48
N HIS A 27 -4.16 -18.15 -19.19
CA HIS A 27 -5.24 -17.99 -18.18
C HIS A 27 -5.91 -16.63 -18.32
N ILE A 28 -5.13 -15.55 -18.52
CA ILE A 28 -5.67 -14.20 -18.73
C ILE A 28 -6.49 -14.12 -20.02
N ALA A 29 -5.97 -14.66 -21.13
CA ALA A 29 -6.68 -14.68 -22.42
C ALA A 29 -8.02 -15.46 -22.31
N SER A 30 -8.00 -16.63 -21.66
CA SER A 30 -9.18 -17.44 -21.41
C SER A 30 -10.22 -16.72 -20.54
N HIS A 31 -9.78 -16.06 -19.45
CA HIS A 31 -10.65 -15.29 -18.56
C HIS A 31 -11.38 -14.15 -19.30
N LEU A 32 -10.69 -13.50 -20.24
CA LEU A 32 -11.24 -12.42 -21.06
C LEU A 32 -12.04 -12.88 -22.28
N GLY A 33 -12.05 -14.19 -22.61
CA GLY A 33 -12.65 -14.71 -23.83
C GLY A 33 -11.97 -14.23 -25.11
N ILE A 34 -10.64 -13.97 -25.07
CA ILE A 34 -9.86 -13.57 -26.26
C ILE A 34 -8.86 -14.66 -26.62
N SER A 35 -8.41 -14.68 -27.90
CA SER A 35 -7.37 -15.60 -28.31
C SER A 35 -6.01 -15.22 -27.68
N PRO A 36 -5.10 -16.20 -27.42
CA PRO A 36 -3.73 -15.89 -27.00
C PRO A 36 -3.01 -14.95 -28.00
N GLY A 37 -3.24 -15.10 -29.29
CA GLY A 37 -2.68 -14.20 -30.32
C GLY A 37 -3.13 -12.75 -30.16
N ASN A 38 -4.38 -12.51 -29.75
CA ASN A 38 -4.89 -11.17 -29.45
C ASN A 38 -4.21 -10.58 -28.21
N LEU A 39 -3.99 -11.38 -27.15
CA LEU A 39 -3.23 -10.94 -25.99
C LEU A 39 -1.78 -10.58 -26.37
N TYR A 40 -1.09 -11.43 -27.14
CA TYR A 40 0.29 -11.20 -27.57
C TYR A 40 0.44 -10.04 -28.58
N TYR A 41 -0.63 -9.61 -29.22
CA TYR A 41 -0.65 -8.38 -29.99
C TYR A 41 -0.47 -7.13 -29.10
N HIS A 42 -0.99 -7.17 -27.87
CA HIS A 42 -0.91 -6.06 -26.90
C HIS A 42 0.30 -6.14 -25.96
N PHE A 43 0.71 -7.35 -25.58
CA PHE A 43 1.78 -7.59 -24.58
C PHE A 43 2.66 -8.76 -25.02
N LYS A 44 3.95 -8.53 -25.15
CA LYS A 44 4.91 -9.55 -25.60
C LYS A 44 5.06 -10.71 -24.60
N ASN A 45 4.90 -10.44 -23.31
CA ASN A 45 5.04 -11.42 -22.24
C ASN A 45 4.29 -10.95 -20.97
N LYS A 46 4.26 -11.79 -19.96
CA LYS A 46 3.63 -11.49 -18.66
C LYS A 46 4.34 -10.36 -17.91
N GLN A 47 5.66 -10.27 -18.00
CA GLN A 47 6.46 -9.22 -17.36
C GLN A 47 6.04 -7.82 -17.82
N GLN A 48 5.74 -7.65 -19.10
CA GLN A 48 5.24 -6.38 -19.63
C GLN A 48 3.88 -6.00 -19.02
N ILE A 49 2.99 -6.98 -18.82
CA ILE A 49 1.69 -6.73 -18.14
C ILE A 49 1.94 -6.29 -16.69
N ILE A 50 2.82 -6.98 -15.97
CA ILE A 50 3.18 -6.65 -14.58
C ILE A 50 3.80 -5.26 -14.50
N PHE A 51 4.68 -4.92 -15.43
CA PHE A 51 5.32 -3.60 -15.48
C PHE A 51 4.29 -2.48 -15.69
N ASP A 52 3.30 -2.68 -16.57
CA ASP A 52 2.25 -1.69 -16.79
C ASP A 52 1.32 -1.54 -15.58
N ILE A 53 0.96 -2.66 -14.92
CA ILE A 53 0.23 -2.63 -13.64
C ILE A 53 1.02 -1.84 -12.60
N TYR A 54 2.34 -2.04 -12.56
CA TYR A 54 3.23 -1.31 -11.66
C TYR A 54 3.23 0.20 -11.93
N LEU A 55 3.23 0.62 -13.19
CA LEU A 55 3.18 2.05 -13.55
C LEU A 55 1.85 2.70 -13.11
N GLU A 56 0.72 1.98 -13.20
CA GLU A 56 -0.56 2.46 -12.68
C GLU A 56 -0.54 2.59 -11.15
N TYR A 57 0.03 1.61 -10.45
CA TYR A 57 0.23 1.66 -9.00
C TYR A 57 1.09 2.86 -8.60
N GLU A 58 2.25 3.03 -9.22
CA GLU A 58 3.18 4.13 -8.99
C GLU A 58 2.50 5.49 -9.14
N ALA A 59 1.76 5.69 -10.24
CA ALA A 59 1.04 6.93 -10.51
C ALA A 59 -0.03 7.23 -9.45
N LYS A 60 -0.75 6.21 -8.96
CA LYS A 60 -1.71 6.36 -7.86
C LYS A 60 -1.05 6.77 -6.56
N VAL A 61 0.08 6.16 -6.20
CA VAL A 61 0.80 6.50 -4.96
C VAL A 61 1.37 7.91 -5.05
N ASP A 62 2.03 8.25 -6.16
CA ASP A 62 2.59 9.60 -6.37
C ASP A 62 1.51 10.70 -6.30
N ALA A 63 0.30 10.44 -6.79
CA ALA A 63 -0.83 11.37 -6.69
C ALA A 63 -1.33 11.57 -5.26
N ASN A 64 -1.21 10.56 -4.40
CA ASN A 64 -1.66 10.62 -3.01
C ASN A 64 -0.62 11.21 -2.02
N LEU A 65 0.66 11.28 -2.40
CA LEU A 65 1.74 11.80 -1.55
C LEU A 65 2.02 13.29 -1.81
N GLN A 66 0.97 14.10 -1.94
CA GLN A 66 1.07 15.54 -2.16
C GLN A 66 0.66 16.31 -0.91
N LEU A 67 1.41 17.35 -0.55
CA LEU A 67 1.04 18.24 0.54
C LEU A 67 -0.15 19.14 0.11
N PRO A 68 -1.02 19.55 1.06
CA PRO A 68 -2.09 20.50 0.76
C PRO A 68 -1.51 21.83 0.29
N GLU A 69 -2.13 22.45 -0.71
CA GLU A 69 -1.72 23.75 -1.22
C GLU A 69 -2.36 24.88 -0.38
N GLY A 70 -1.55 25.90 -0.06
CA GLY A 70 -2.02 27.15 0.55
C GLY A 70 -2.49 27.06 2.01
N ARG A 71 -2.27 25.94 2.69
CA ARG A 71 -2.58 25.75 4.12
C ARG A 71 -1.67 24.71 4.78
N ASP A 72 -1.64 24.72 6.10
CA ASP A 72 -0.95 23.70 6.88
C ASP A 72 -1.67 22.35 6.77
N ILE A 73 -0.89 21.28 6.91
CA ILE A 73 -1.38 19.91 7.00
C ILE A 73 -2.11 19.69 8.33
N THR A 74 -3.16 18.89 8.31
CA THR A 74 -3.93 18.49 9.50
C THR A 74 -3.81 17.00 9.78
N VAL A 75 -4.23 16.57 10.97
CA VAL A 75 -4.33 15.14 11.33
C VAL A 75 -5.30 14.42 10.39
N ASN A 76 -6.37 15.09 9.94
CA ASN A 76 -7.34 14.51 9.01
C ASN A 76 -6.74 14.30 7.61
N ASP A 77 -5.91 15.22 7.12
CA ASP A 77 -5.19 15.01 5.84
C ASP A 77 -4.31 13.78 5.90
N LYS A 78 -3.60 13.58 7.02
CA LYS A 78 -2.79 12.40 7.24
C LYS A 78 -3.62 11.12 7.24
N LEU A 79 -4.78 11.11 7.90
CA LEU A 79 -5.69 9.96 7.87
C LEU A 79 -6.12 9.63 6.43
N ILE A 80 -6.50 10.64 5.64
CA ILE A 80 -6.87 10.49 4.22
C ILE A 80 -5.70 9.90 3.41
N TYR A 81 -4.47 10.38 3.60
CA TYR A 81 -3.28 9.83 2.93
C TYR A 81 -3.07 8.36 3.27
N LEU A 82 -3.13 8.01 4.55
CA LEU A 82 -2.96 6.63 4.98
C LEU A 82 -4.06 5.72 4.43
N GLN A 83 -5.32 6.15 4.46
CA GLN A 83 -6.43 5.39 3.86
C GLN A 83 -6.21 5.16 2.37
N ALA A 84 -5.82 6.17 1.61
CA ALA A 84 -5.56 6.05 0.18
C ALA A 84 -4.37 5.12 -0.12
N ILE A 85 -3.29 5.21 0.66
CA ILE A 85 -2.12 4.35 0.52
C ILE A 85 -2.45 2.90 0.85
N PHE A 86 -3.06 2.63 2.00
CA PHE A 86 -3.42 1.26 2.39
C PHE A 86 -4.44 0.64 1.43
N GLN A 87 -5.39 1.42 0.90
CA GLN A 87 -6.28 0.96 -0.17
C GLN A 87 -5.50 0.62 -1.44
N GLY A 88 -4.55 1.46 -1.85
CA GLY A 88 -3.68 1.18 -2.99
C GLY A 88 -2.86 -0.10 -2.80
N LEU A 89 -2.29 -0.32 -1.61
CA LEU A 89 -1.58 -1.55 -1.27
C LEU A 89 -2.49 -2.79 -1.37
N TRP A 90 -3.73 -2.67 -0.94
CA TRP A 90 -4.73 -3.75 -1.05
C TRP A 90 -5.10 -4.03 -2.52
N ASP A 91 -5.36 -2.98 -3.29
CA ASP A 91 -5.72 -3.10 -4.70
C ASP A 91 -4.61 -3.79 -5.51
N TYR A 92 -3.34 -3.59 -5.14
CA TYR A 92 -2.17 -4.16 -5.82
C TYR A 92 -1.41 -5.17 -4.93
N ARG A 93 -2.11 -5.89 -4.03
CA ARG A 93 -1.49 -6.73 -2.98
C ARG A 93 -0.61 -7.86 -3.48
N PHE A 94 -0.83 -8.37 -4.70
CA PHE A 94 0.05 -9.40 -5.28
C PHE A 94 1.49 -8.92 -5.40
N MET A 95 1.69 -7.63 -5.72
CA MET A 95 3.03 -7.05 -5.88
C MET A 95 3.78 -7.03 -4.55
N HIS A 96 3.10 -6.66 -3.47
CA HIS A 96 3.72 -6.62 -2.14
C HIS A 96 3.98 -8.00 -1.59
N ARG A 97 3.14 -8.98 -1.90
CA ARG A 97 3.32 -10.38 -1.52
C ARG A 97 4.52 -11.02 -2.21
N ASP A 98 4.68 -10.78 -3.50
CA ASP A 98 5.70 -11.45 -4.34
C ASP A 98 6.84 -10.50 -4.77
N LEU A 99 7.00 -9.33 -4.11
CA LEU A 99 7.88 -8.26 -4.54
C LEU A 99 9.32 -8.71 -4.82
N GLN A 100 9.95 -9.44 -3.91
CA GLN A 100 11.32 -9.91 -4.07
C GLN A 100 11.47 -10.77 -5.34
N HIS A 101 10.50 -11.65 -5.60
CA HIS A 101 10.49 -12.50 -6.79
C HIS A 101 10.32 -11.66 -8.07
N LEU A 102 9.41 -10.69 -8.07
CA LEU A 102 9.17 -9.82 -9.22
C LEU A 102 10.42 -9.01 -9.57
N LEU A 103 11.06 -8.40 -8.58
CA LEU A 103 12.28 -7.60 -8.77
C LEU A 103 13.49 -8.44 -9.19
N ALA A 104 13.60 -9.68 -8.69
CA ALA A 104 14.69 -10.59 -9.08
C ALA A 104 14.59 -11.08 -10.54
N ASN A 105 13.39 -11.09 -11.12
CA ASN A 105 13.13 -11.62 -12.46
C ASN A 105 12.91 -10.54 -13.53
N ASP A 106 12.97 -9.24 -13.16
CA ASP A 106 12.79 -8.13 -14.08
C ASP A 106 13.68 -6.93 -13.66
N GLU A 107 14.79 -6.75 -14.35
CA GLU A 107 15.77 -5.67 -14.08
C GLU A 107 15.16 -4.28 -14.32
N GLN A 108 14.28 -4.13 -15.32
CA GLN A 108 13.60 -2.87 -15.61
C GLN A 108 12.65 -2.48 -14.45
N LEU A 109 11.86 -3.44 -13.98
CA LEU A 109 11.00 -3.26 -12.82
C LEU A 109 11.81 -2.94 -11.56
N HIS A 110 12.92 -3.66 -11.33
CA HIS A 110 13.81 -3.42 -10.19
C HIS A 110 14.38 -2.00 -10.18
N LYS A 111 14.89 -1.54 -11.30
CA LYS A 111 15.39 -0.16 -11.43
C LYS A 111 14.29 0.87 -11.15
N ARG A 112 13.12 0.69 -11.74
CA ARG A 112 11.98 1.57 -11.57
C ARG A 112 11.49 1.61 -10.12
N TYR A 113 11.41 0.44 -9.47
CA TYR A 113 11.05 0.34 -8.05
C TYR A 113 12.03 1.07 -7.13
N ASN A 114 13.33 0.99 -7.38
CA ASN A 114 14.33 1.71 -6.59
C ASN A 114 14.18 3.24 -6.72
N GLU A 115 13.84 3.74 -7.90
CA GLU A 115 13.56 5.17 -8.12
C GLU A 115 12.27 5.59 -7.37
N PHE A 116 11.23 4.78 -7.48
CA PHE A 116 9.96 4.98 -6.77
C PHE A 116 10.15 4.99 -5.25
N PHE A 117 10.86 4.01 -4.69
CA PHE A 117 11.16 3.94 -3.26
C PHE A 117 11.80 5.24 -2.76
N ARG A 118 12.82 5.75 -3.46
CA ARG A 118 13.50 6.99 -3.07
C ARG A 118 12.56 8.19 -3.09
N ARG A 119 11.69 8.28 -4.10
CA ARG A 119 10.70 9.37 -4.19
C ARG A 119 9.67 9.28 -3.06
N CYS A 120 9.12 8.10 -2.82
CA CYS A 120 8.15 7.91 -1.74
C CYS A 120 8.75 8.22 -0.37
N LEU A 121 9.97 7.75 -0.08
CA LEU A 121 10.65 8.05 1.18
C LEU A 121 10.87 9.56 1.35
N HIS A 122 11.29 10.25 0.29
CA HIS A 122 11.47 11.70 0.31
C HIS A 122 10.12 12.44 0.52
N SER A 123 9.06 12.04 -0.16
CA SER A 123 7.71 12.63 0.02
C SER A 123 7.17 12.37 1.43
N THR A 124 7.35 11.15 1.97
CA THR A 124 6.97 10.83 3.35
C THR A 124 7.74 11.70 4.35
N GLN A 125 9.05 11.91 4.14
CA GLN A 125 9.84 12.81 4.98
C GLN A 125 9.33 14.26 4.90
N LYS A 126 8.98 14.77 3.73
CA LYS A 126 8.36 16.11 3.59
C LYS A 126 7.03 16.22 4.33
N ILE A 127 6.20 15.17 4.29
CA ILE A 127 4.94 15.12 5.03
C ILE A 127 5.21 15.20 6.54
N TYR A 128 6.20 14.46 7.07
CA TYR A 128 6.56 14.54 8.47
C TYR A 128 7.13 15.90 8.88
N LEU A 129 7.92 16.54 8.03
CA LEU A 129 8.37 17.91 8.25
C LEU A 129 7.19 18.87 8.33
N ALA A 130 6.24 18.79 7.42
CA ALA A 130 5.04 19.63 7.43
C ALA A 130 4.16 19.36 8.67
N ILE A 131 4.02 18.10 9.12
CA ILE A 131 3.31 17.71 10.35
C ILE A 131 4.00 18.32 11.59
N ARG A 132 5.34 18.33 11.61
CA ARG A 132 6.12 18.97 12.67
C ARG A 132 5.94 20.49 12.64
N ASP A 133 6.06 21.12 11.47
CA ASP A 133 5.97 22.56 11.31
C ASP A 133 4.55 23.08 11.63
N ALA A 134 3.52 22.26 11.41
CA ALA A 134 2.15 22.49 11.86
C ALA A 134 1.95 22.28 13.39
N GLY A 135 3.00 21.91 14.13
CA GLY A 135 2.96 21.70 15.59
C GLY A 135 2.20 20.46 16.04
N ILE A 136 1.92 19.50 15.13
CA ILE A 136 1.23 18.24 15.45
C ILE A 136 2.16 17.31 16.21
N ILE A 137 3.41 17.18 15.76
CA ILE A 137 4.45 16.42 16.44
C ILE A 137 5.61 17.32 16.86
N GLN A 138 6.35 16.88 17.87
CA GLN A 138 7.64 17.43 18.28
C GLN A 138 8.71 16.36 18.04
N ALA A 139 9.53 16.58 17.00
CA ALA A 139 10.57 15.65 16.58
C ALA A 139 11.75 16.43 15.95
N ASN A 140 12.98 15.99 16.21
CA ASN A 140 14.16 16.53 15.52
C ASN A 140 14.29 15.92 14.10
N ASP A 141 15.28 16.39 13.32
CA ASP A 141 15.45 15.94 11.93
C ASP A 141 15.83 14.45 11.81
N GLU A 142 16.53 13.89 12.79
CA GLU A 142 16.87 12.46 12.83
C GLU A 142 15.62 11.61 13.12
N GLU A 143 14.81 12.03 14.07
CA GLU A 143 13.53 11.39 14.38
C GLU A 143 12.55 11.46 13.21
N VAL A 144 12.48 12.59 12.50
CA VAL A 144 11.66 12.71 11.29
C VAL A 144 12.12 11.71 10.21
N ARG A 145 13.42 11.57 9.98
CA ARG A 145 13.95 10.57 9.03
C ARG A 145 13.63 9.15 9.47
N ALA A 146 13.77 8.86 10.75
CA ALA A 146 13.45 7.54 11.32
C ALA A 146 11.94 7.24 11.20
N LEU A 147 11.06 8.19 11.53
CA LEU A 147 9.62 8.06 11.36
C LEU A 147 9.23 7.79 9.91
N ALA A 148 9.83 8.52 8.95
CA ALA A 148 9.56 8.31 7.52
C ALA A 148 9.96 6.89 7.07
N LEU A 149 11.12 6.41 7.48
CA LEU A 149 11.60 5.06 7.14
C LEU A 149 10.75 3.98 7.83
N ASN A 150 10.45 4.13 9.11
CA ASN A 150 9.63 3.17 9.86
C ASN A 150 8.21 3.10 9.29
N THR A 151 7.62 4.23 8.90
CA THR A 151 6.34 4.28 8.20
C THR A 151 6.40 3.53 6.88
N TRP A 152 7.44 3.72 6.07
CA TRP A 152 7.64 2.98 4.84
C TRP A 152 7.70 1.46 5.08
N ILE A 153 8.52 1.01 6.02
CA ILE A 153 8.67 -0.41 6.37
C ILE A 153 7.32 -0.99 6.82
N LEU A 154 6.62 -0.30 7.71
CA LEU A 154 5.35 -0.75 8.25
C LEU A 154 4.29 -0.85 7.15
N VAL A 155 4.12 0.20 6.36
CA VAL A 155 3.16 0.27 5.26
C VAL A 155 3.40 -0.85 4.25
N THR A 156 4.63 -1.02 3.76
CA THR A 156 4.94 -1.99 2.70
C THR A 156 4.97 -3.43 3.17
N SER A 157 5.22 -3.67 4.46
CA SER A 157 5.30 -5.02 5.03
C SER A 157 4.00 -5.49 5.68
N TRP A 158 3.03 -4.60 5.92
CA TRP A 158 1.84 -4.88 6.72
C TRP A 158 1.05 -6.09 6.23
N PHE A 159 0.70 -6.12 4.95
CA PHE A 159 -0.07 -7.23 4.39
C PHE A 159 0.70 -8.56 4.38
N GLY A 160 2.01 -8.51 4.12
CA GLY A 160 2.86 -9.69 4.22
C GLY A 160 2.91 -10.24 5.63
N PHE A 161 3.07 -9.37 6.62
CA PHE A 161 3.05 -9.72 8.04
C PHE A 161 1.72 -10.36 8.44
N MET A 162 0.60 -9.73 8.10
CA MET A 162 -0.74 -10.22 8.44
C MET A 162 -1.04 -11.56 7.79
N HIS A 163 -0.70 -11.73 6.51
CA HIS A 163 -0.90 -12.98 5.78
C HIS A 163 -0.06 -14.14 6.34
N THR A 164 1.13 -13.85 6.86
CA THR A 164 2.03 -14.88 7.40
C THR A 164 1.68 -15.28 8.83
N ASN A 165 1.24 -14.34 9.65
CA ASN A 165 1.09 -14.55 11.09
C ASN A 165 -0.37 -14.69 11.54
N LEU A 166 -1.31 -14.16 10.78
CA LEU A 166 -2.74 -14.30 11.04
C LEU A 166 -3.34 -14.99 9.83
N LEU A 167 -3.98 -16.14 10.02
CA LEU A 167 -4.71 -16.88 8.97
C LEU A 167 -5.95 -16.08 8.57
N VAL A 168 -5.74 -14.97 7.88
CA VAL A 168 -6.82 -14.08 7.46
C VAL A 168 -7.57 -14.70 6.30
N ASP A 169 -8.82 -15.07 6.51
CA ASP A 169 -9.72 -15.51 5.45
C ASP A 169 -10.11 -14.31 4.57
N LYS A 170 -10.46 -14.57 3.32
CA LYS A 170 -10.52 -13.61 2.21
C LYS A 170 -11.80 -12.74 2.15
N SER A 171 -12.51 -12.51 3.27
CA SER A 171 -13.75 -11.73 3.22
C SER A 171 -13.49 -10.22 3.05
N GLN A 172 -14.38 -9.49 2.36
CA GLN A 172 -14.28 -8.03 2.18
C GLN A 172 -14.29 -7.25 3.51
N LYS A 173 -14.99 -7.77 4.54
CA LYS A 173 -15.09 -7.14 5.86
C LYS A 173 -13.73 -7.20 6.59
N GLU A 174 -13.05 -8.32 6.48
CA GLU A 174 -11.71 -8.52 7.03
C GLU A 174 -10.67 -7.62 6.35
N SER A 175 -10.84 -7.36 5.05
CA SER A 175 -9.97 -6.43 4.31
C SER A 175 -9.97 -5.03 4.91
N GLN A 176 -11.14 -4.48 5.26
CA GLN A 176 -11.23 -3.13 5.83
C GLN A 176 -10.68 -3.08 7.26
N GLU A 177 -10.88 -4.12 8.06
CA GLU A 177 -10.29 -4.22 9.39
C GLU A 177 -8.76 -4.30 9.33
N LEU A 178 -8.20 -5.02 8.35
CA LEU A 178 -6.76 -5.07 8.09
C LEU A 178 -6.17 -3.73 7.67
N LEU A 179 -6.87 -3.00 6.79
CA LEU A 179 -6.48 -1.65 6.38
C LEU A 179 -6.45 -0.71 7.59
N ASN A 180 -7.51 -0.69 8.35
CA ASN A 180 -7.66 0.17 9.51
C ASN A 180 -6.61 -0.14 10.59
N SER A 181 -6.33 -1.41 10.86
CA SER A 181 -5.31 -1.80 11.84
C SER A 181 -3.90 -1.41 11.42
N GLY A 182 -3.57 -1.45 10.12
CA GLY A 182 -2.32 -0.93 9.60
C GLY A 182 -2.18 0.59 9.79
N ILE A 183 -3.24 1.33 9.53
CA ILE A 183 -3.31 2.78 9.78
C ILE A 183 -3.14 3.07 11.28
N TYR A 184 -3.82 2.30 12.14
CA TYR A 184 -3.66 2.40 13.59
C TYR A 184 -2.19 2.26 14.03
N GLN A 185 -1.45 1.30 13.46
CA GLN A 185 -0.03 1.10 13.81
C GLN A 185 0.83 2.32 13.47
N ILE A 186 0.53 3.05 12.40
CA ILE A 186 1.23 4.30 12.07
C ILE A 186 0.95 5.38 13.14
N PHE A 187 -0.31 5.54 13.55
CA PHE A 187 -0.64 6.48 14.63
C PHE A 187 -0.01 6.07 15.97
N ALA A 188 0.05 4.77 16.26
CA ALA A 188 0.70 4.25 17.47
C ALA A 188 2.21 4.51 17.46
N LEU A 189 2.88 4.35 16.31
CA LEU A 189 4.30 4.66 16.12
C LEU A 189 4.63 6.12 16.42
N GLU A 190 3.73 7.03 16.11
CA GLU A 190 3.93 8.47 16.25
C GLU A 190 3.46 9.03 17.58
N ARG A 191 2.68 8.26 18.34
CA ARG A 191 2.12 8.70 19.63
C ARG A 191 3.13 9.34 20.57
N PRO A 192 4.37 8.85 20.73
CA PRO A 192 5.38 9.45 21.61
C PRO A 192 5.80 10.88 21.20
N TYR A 193 5.60 11.24 19.94
CA TYR A 193 6.00 12.53 19.37
C TYR A 193 4.87 13.56 19.36
N LEU A 194 3.62 13.17 19.64
CA LEU A 194 2.47 14.08 19.60
C LEU A 194 2.62 15.19 20.64
N THR A 195 2.39 16.44 20.19
CA THR A 195 2.26 17.56 21.10
C THR A 195 0.97 17.44 21.92
N GLN A 196 0.96 18.02 23.13
CA GLN A 196 -0.13 17.85 24.10
C GLN A 196 -1.51 18.12 23.52
N GLN A 197 -1.65 19.16 22.70
CA GLN A 197 -2.92 19.54 22.08
C GLN A 197 -3.48 18.53 21.07
N TYR A 198 -2.62 17.64 20.52
CA TYR A 198 -3.02 16.65 19.52
C TYR A 198 -3.15 15.23 20.08
N GLN A 199 -2.80 14.97 21.34
CA GLN A 199 -2.92 13.65 21.95
C GLN A 199 -4.35 13.14 21.96
N GLU A 200 -5.30 13.94 22.44
CA GLU A 200 -6.72 13.56 22.50
C GLU A 200 -7.36 13.45 21.09
N PRO A 201 -7.22 14.44 20.17
CA PRO A 201 -7.75 14.31 18.81
C PRO A 201 -7.23 13.07 18.06
N VAL A 202 -5.94 12.75 18.18
CA VAL A 202 -5.36 11.57 17.55
C VAL A 202 -5.85 10.28 18.21
N ALA A 203 -5.99 10.26 19.54
CA ALA A 203 -6.54 9.10 20.26
C ALA A 203 -7.98 8.78 19.82
N GLN A 204 -8.81 9.80 19.60
CA GLN A 204 -10.18 9.63 19.10
C GLN A 204 -10.22 9.04 17.69
N ILE A 205 -9.33 9.48 16.79
CA ILE A 205 -9.19 8.91 15.45
C ILE A 205 -8.69 7.47 15.53
N ALA A 206 -7.66 7.21 16.32
CA ALA A 206 -7.10 5.87 16.49
C ALA A 206 -8.13 4.88 17.06
N ALA A 207 -8.99 5.30 17.99
CA ALA A 207 -10.07 4.48 18.53
C ALA A 207 -11.13 4.07 17.49
N GLN A 208 -11.28 4.83 16.41
CA GLN A 208 -12.19 4.50 15.31
C GLN A 208 -11.56 3.54 14.28
N LEU A 209 -10.23 3.43 14.26
CA LEU A 209 -9.50 2.67 13.23
C LEU A 209 -9.37 1.19 13.57
N GLY A 210 -9.64 0.76 14.79
CA GLY A 210 -9.72 -0.64 14.97
C GLY A 210 -9.08 -1.31 16.16
N LYS A 211 -9.18 -2.58 16.11
CA LYS A 211 -8.83 -3.56 17.12
C LYS A 211 -7.32 -3.66 17.28
N SER A 212 -6.88 -3.88 18.49
CA SER A 212 -5.50 -4.26 18.79
C SER A 212 -5.13 -5.58 18.09
N LEU A 213 -3.85 -5.89 18.01
CA LEU A 213 -3.38 -7.16 17.44
C LEU A 213 -3.99 -8.37 18.19
N ASP A 214 -4.22 -8.25 19.49
CA ASP A 214 -4.86 -9.28 20.31
C ASP A 214 -6.31 -9.52 19.93
N GLU A 215 -7.04 -8.46 19.58
CA GLU A 215 -8.41 -8.57 19.08
C GLU A 215 -8.48 -9.13 17.66
N LEU A 216 -7.45 -8.86 16.82
CA LEU A 216 -7.31 -9.47 15.49
C LEU A 216 -6.90 -10.93 15.57
N SER A 217 -6.02 -11.31 16.50
CA SER A 217 -5.62 -12.71 16.72
C SER A 217 -6.76 -13.54 17.33
N ALA A 218 -7.62 -12.96 18.16
CA ALA A 218 -8.82 -13.61 18.68
C ALA A 218 -9.87 -13.92 17.60
N ILE A 219 -9.84 -13.20 16.46
CA ILE A 219 -10.67 -13.52 15.29
C ILE A 219 -10.12 -14.74 14.54
N ALA A 220 -8.79 -14.95 14.57
CA ALA A 220 -8.12 -16.07 13.88
C ALA A 220 -8.17 -17.39 14.67
N ASP A 221 -8.52 -17.37 15.96
CA ASP A 221 -8.68 -18.56 16.82
C ASP A 221 -10.05 -18.54 17.52
N PRO A 222 -11.13 -18.89 16.80
CA PRO A 222 -12.44 -19.07 17.40
C PRO A 222 -12.46 -20.43 18.12
N ASN A 223 -12.01 -20.48 19.38
CA ASN A 223 -12.37 -21.59 20.28
C ASN A 223 -13.83 -21.53 20.67
#